data_bc1c8cf552d48129bff91d75f7557b53
#
_entry.id   bc1c8cf552d48129bff91d75f7557b53
#
_cell.length_a   1.000
_cell.length_b   1.000
_cell.length_c   1.000
_cell.angle_alpha   90.00
_cell.angle_beta   90.00
_cell.angle_gamma   90.00
#
_symmetry.space_group_name_H-M   'P 1'
#
loop_
_entity.id
_entity.type
_entity.pdbx_description
1 polymer ?
#
loop_
_entity_poly.entity_id
_entity_poly.type
_entity_poly.pdbx_seq_one_letter_code
_entity_poly.pdbx_strand_id
1 'polypeptide(L)'
;MMTFKEYRAFKDRGFSHAPLVKKRLMDAQTPVSVFSKVRDLNGSAYLFESVVGGERWARYSMIGLGSELILQYADGNMTVKKNDHIDVEAVDDPFDFIRTLMAQYKMPTTADIAALPSFSGGLVGYFGYDMIRVIEPTVGLSDAPNPMSMPDMWLMLSMSVIVFDSLENTLSIIVYADCNDENGYSKAIRDLEKIEDKLAETPNLSAPVMPTPKFTSKTGADKYCSDVNKIKEYILAGDVMQVVPAQRLTADYTGDSLAVYRALRFLNPSPYLFLVHGYTLDDHKRFDIIGASPEILSRIENGKVTVRPLAGTRKRGQDEAEDLALEQELLNDEKEIAEHLMLIDLGRNDIGRVCEYGSVKVTEKMFVERYSQVMHIASNVEGTISPDKDALDVFCAAFPAGTLTGAPKIRAMQIIDEIEPVRRTVFGGSVGYLGWHGNMDTAIAIRTAVMRRGEIHIQAGAGVVADSVPEAEWEETNKKALALVKAVKMACNGLRIR
;
A
#
# COMPACT_ATOMS: atom_id res chain seq x y z
N MET A 1 15.83 -22.41 17.04
CA MET A 1 14.51 -22.00 17.58
C MET A 1 14.69 -21.68 19.07
N MET A 2 14.05 -20.61 19.55
CA MET A 2 14.10 -20.21 20.98
C MET A 2 13.61 -21.31 21.90
N THR A 3 14.35 -21.59 22.97
CA THR A 3 13.95 -22.53 24.02
C THR A 3 12.99 -21.90 25.02
N PHE A 4 12.26 -22.71 25.79
CA PHE A 4 11.37 -22.18 26.84
C PHE A 4 12.13 -21.34 27.89
N LYS A 5 13.41 -21.69 28.19
CA LYS A 5 14.24 -20.90 29.10
C LYS A 5 14.56 -19.51 28.53
N GLU A 6 14.90 -19.41 27.26
CA GLU A 6 15.15 -18.15 26.58
C GLU A 6 13.88 -17.29 26.50
N TYR A 7 12.73 -17.92 26.18
CA TYR A 7 11.44 -17.24 26.21
C TYR A 7 11.15 -16.61 27.58
N ARG A 8 11.37 -17.36 28.67
CA ARG A 8 11.17 -16.81 30.02
C ARG A 8 12.07 -15.61 30.31
N ALA A 9 13.30 -15.59 29.80
CA ALA A 9 14.20 -14.46 29.96
C ALA A 9 13.66 -13.17 29.30
N PHE A 10 12.89 -13.25 28.21
CA PHE A 10 12.20 -12.10 27.63
C PHE A 10 11.10 -11.59 28.56
N LYS A 11 10.29 -12.48 29.14
CA LYS A 11 9.29 -12.12 30.15
C LYS A 11 9.95 -11.41 31.36
N ASP A 12 11.04 -11.94 31.88
CA ASP A 12 11.75 -11.37 33.02
C ASP A 12 12.35 -9.98 32.73
N ARG A 13 12.66 -9.70 31.45
CA ARG A 13 13.08 -8.37 30.95
C ARG A 13 11.90 -7.40 30.69
N GLY A 14 10.65 -7.83 30.90
CA GLY A 14 9.45 -7.02 30.76
C GLY A 14 8.95 -6.81 29.35
N PHE A 15 9.36 -7.68 28.40
CA PHE A 15 8.74 -7.72 27.07
C PHE A 15 7.34 -8.32 27.14
N SER A 16 6.41 -7.77 26.34
CA SER A 16 5.05 -8.29 26.23
C SER A 16 4.99 -9.58 25.42
N HIS A 17 5.87 -9.72 24.42
CA HIS A 17 5.93 -10.87 23.52
C HIS A 17 7.38 -11.23 23.20
N ALA A 18 7.59 -12.51 22.85
CA ALA A 18 8.88 -13.02 22.39
C ALA A 18 8.73 -13.75 21.05
N PRO A 19 9.55 -13.42 20.02
CA PRO A 19 9.44 -14.06 18.71
C PRO A 19 10.10 -15.42 18.68
N LEU A 20 9.33 -16.45 18.28
CA LEU A 20 9.89 -17.73 17.89
C LEU A 20 10.22 -17.67 16.40
N VAL A 21 11.50 -17.79 16.09
CA VAL A 21 11.99 -17.69 14.70
C VAL A 21 12.48 -19.06 14.24
N LYS A 22 11.97 -19.51 13.09
CA LYS A 22 12.48 -20.67 12.38
C LYS A 22 12.90 -20.29 10.97
N LYS A 23 14.21 -20.34 10.70
CA LYS A 23 14.82 -20.00 9.42
C LYS A 23 15.20 -21.26 8.67
N ARG A 24 15.00 -21.28 7.35
CA ARG A 24 15.36 -22.36 6.44
C ARG A 24 15.67 -21.84 5.03
N LEU A 25 16.26 -22.68 4.18
CA LEU A 25 16.50 -22.37 2.78
C LEU A 25 15.19 -22.30 1.99
N MET A 26 15.17 -21.48 0.96
CA MET A 26 14.00 -21.17 0.12
C MET A 26 14.03 -21.96 -1.22
N ASP A 27 14.56 -23.17 -1.25
CA ASP A 27 14.90 -23.90 -2.49
C ASP A 27 13.69 -24.22 -3.39
N ALA A 28 12.51 -24.49 -2.81
CA ALA A 28 11.36 -25.02 -3.54
C ALA A 28 10.08 -24.18 -3.41
N GLN A 29 10.15 -22.98 -2.84
CA GLN A 29 8.96 -22.18 -2.53
C GLN A 29 9.11 -20.74 -3.01
N THR A 30 8.01 -20.17 -3.50
CA THR A 30 7.91 -18.76 -3.85
C THR A 30 6.90 -18.06 -2.92
N PRO A 31 6.97 -16.74 -2.74
CA PRO A 31 5.98 -16.02 -1.94
C PRO A 31 4.53 -16.34 -2.36
N VAL A 32 4.26 -16.39 -3.66
CA VAL A 32 2.93 -16.75 -4.21
C VAL A 32 2.53 -18.19 -3.84
N SER A 33 3.44 -19.17 -3.97
CA SER A 33 3.13 -20.56 -3.63
C SER A 33 2.86 -20.74 -2.15
N VAL A 34 3.62 -20.05 -1.29
CA VAL A 34 3.43 -20.06 0.16
C VAL A 34 2.11 -19.37 0.53
N PHE A 35 1.85 -18.18 -0.01
CA PHE A 35 0.61 -17.46 0.25
C PHE A 35 -0.63 -18.31 -0.10
N SER A 36 -0.60 -19.02 -1.22
CA SER A 36 -1.71 -19.89 -1.63
C SER A 36 -2.02 -21.03 -0.64
N LYS A 37 -1.05 -21.43 0.18
CA LYS A 37 -1.19 -22.49 1.19
C LYS A 37 -1.70 -21.95 2.53
N VAL A 38 -1.33 -20.72 2.88
CA VAL A 38 -1.51 -20.20 4.24
C VAL A 38 -2.58 -19.11 4.36
N ARG A 39 -3.05 -18.50 3.26
CA ARG A 39 -3.97 -17.36 3.27
C ARG A 39 -5.30 -17.60 4.00
N ASP A 40 -5.74 -18.86 4.06
CA ASP A 40 -7.03 -19.21 4.67
C ASP A 40 -6.88 -19.75 6.12
N LEU A 41 -5.67 -19.73 6.69
CA LEU A 41 -5.42 -20.30 8.02
C LEU A 41 -6.18 -19.58 9.13
N ASN A 42 -6.24 -18.25 9.09
CA ASN A 42 -6.76 -17.43 10.19
C ASN A 42 -7.65 -16.27 9.69
N GLY A 43 -8.29 -16.39 8.54
CA GLY A 43 -9.29 -15.47 8.01
C GLY A 43 -8.70 -14.28 7.23
N SER A 44 -7.80 -13.49 7.80
CA SER A 44 -7.16 -12.36 7.11
C SER A 44 -5.70 -12.67 6.82
N ALA A 45 -5.18 -12.18 5.70
CA ALA A 45 -3.80 -12.39 5.30
C ALA A 45 -3.32 -11.28 4.36
N TYR A 46 -2.02 -11.08 4.26
CA TYR A 46 -1.43 -10.22 3.22
C TYR A 46 -0.20 -10.85 2.60
N LEU A 47 0.07 -10.46 1.38
CA LEU A 47 1.30 -10.72 0.65
C LEU A 47 1.83 -9.39 0.14
N PHE A 48 3.04 -9.02 0.57
CA PHE A 48 3.79 -7.87 0.08
C PHE A 48 5.07 -8.37 -0.60
N GLU A 49 5.26 -7.97 -1.85
CA GLU A 49 6.46 -8.30 -2.63
C GLU A 49 7.04 -7.03 -3.26
N SER A 50 8.36 -7.00 -3.42
CA SER A 50 9.02 -6.08 -4.33
C SER A 50 9.75 -6.90 -5.39
N VAL A 51 9.48 -6.65 -6.67
CA VAL A 51 10.07 -7.42 -7.80
C VAL A 51 10.93 -6.57 -8.72
N VAL A 52 11.02 -5.26 -8.48
CA VAL A 52 11.81 -4.30 -9.27
C VAL A 52 12.55 -3.37 -8.33
N GLY A 53 13.79 -3.01 -8.68
CA GLY A 53 14.56 -2.05 -7.88
C GLY A 53 15.88 -2.59 -7.31
N GLY A 54 16.32 -3.79 -7.74
CA GLY A 54 17.60 -4.37 -7.35
C GLY A 54 17.71 -4.69 -5.85
N GLU A 55 18.93 -4.78 -5.34
CA GLU A 55 19.23 -5.18 -3.95
C GLU A 55 18.63 -4.24 -2.88
N ARG A 56 18.35 -2.98 -3.22
CA ARG A 56 17.80 -1.99 -2.29
C ARG A 56 16.30 -2.15 -2.01
N TRP A 57 15.52 -2.55 -3.01
CA TRP A 57 14.05 -2.52 -2.93
C TRP A 57 13.40 -3.90 -3.00
N ALA A 58 14.03 -4.86 -3.69
CA ALA A 58 13.48 -6.18 -3.98
C ALA A 58 14.01 -7.31 -3.07
N ARG A 59 14.60 -6.98 -1.92
CA ARG A 59 15.20 -7.98 -1.04
C ARG A 59 14.17 -8.83 -0.31
N TYR A 60 13.13 -8.21 0.23
CA TYR A 60 12.18 -8.90 1.10
C TYR A 60 10.82 -9.07 0.45
N SER A 61 10.22 -10.25 0.65
CA SER A 61 8.79 -10.48 0.46
C SER A 61 8.21 -10.96 1.80
N MET A 62 6.99 -10.51 2.12
CA MET A 62 6.38 -10.71 3.43
C MET A 62 4.97 -11.26 3.29
N ILE A 63 4.66 -12.28 4.08
CA ILE A 63 3.32 -12.84 4.21
C ILE A 63 2.94 -12.75 5.67
N GLY A 64 1.85 -12.06 5.98
CA GLY A 64 1.26 -12.06 7.31
C GLY A 64 0.02 -12.90 7.35
N LEU A 65 -0.17 -13.55 8.46
CA LEU A 65 -1.28 -14.46 8.70
C LEU A 65 -2.17 -13.88 9.78
N GLY A 66 -3.43 -14.14 9.65
CA GLY A 66 -4.56 -13.69 10.41
C GLY A 66 -4.29 -13.26 11.84
N SER A 67 -4.99 -12.25 12.25
CA SER A 67 -4.78 -11.58 13.53
C SER A 67 -5.97 -11.80 14.44
N GLU A 68 -5.66 -11.96 15.73
CA GLU A 68 -6.66 -11.88 16.78
C GLU A 68 -7.15 -10.44 17.00
N LEU A 69 -6.48 -9.43 16.42
CA LEU A 69 -6.83 -8.03 16.53
C LEU A 69 -6.90 -7.36 15.16
N ILE A 70 -8.06 -6.76 14.88
CA ILE A 70 -8.32 -5.94 13.69
C ILE A 70 -8.88 -4.60 14.14
N LEU A 71 -8.38 -3.52 13.56
CA LEU A 71 -8.88 -2.16 13.71
C LEU A 71 -9.59 -1.75 12.43
N GLN A 72 -10.77 -1.16 12.57
CA GLN A 72 -11.52 -0.55 11.47
C GLN A 72 -12.00 0.83 11.92
N TYR A 73 -11.74 1.84 11.11
CA TYR A 73 -12.24 3.20 11.35
C TYR A 73 -13.18 3.60 10.22
N ALA A 74 -14.34 4.11 10.57
CA ALA A 74 -15.31 4.65 9.64
C ALA A 74 -16.23 5.65 10.36
N ASP A 75 -16.54 6.75 9.72
CA ASP A 75 -17.53 7.74 10.17
C ASP A 75 -17.36 8.15 11.65
N GLY A 76 -16.12 8.42 12.08
CA GLY A 76 -15.78 8.86 13.43
C GLY A 76 -15.73 7.76 14.50
N ASN A 77 -15.93 6.50 14.12
CA ASN A 77 -15.92 5.37 15.03
C ASN A 77 -14.75 4.43 14.79
N MET A 78 -14.08 4.02 15.87
CA MET A 78 -13.12 2.94 15.88
C MET A 78 -13.82 1.64 16.27
N THR A 79 -13.80 0.65 15.40
CA THR A 79 -14.24 -0.71 15.68
C THR A 79 -13.00 -1.57 15.90
N VAL A 80 -12.91 -2.21 17.05
CA VAL A 80 -11.82 -3.10 17.43
C VAL A 80 -12.37 -4.51 17.55
N LYS A 81 -11.90 -5.42 16.72
CA LYS A 81 -12.12 -6.85 16.94
C LYS A 81 -10.91 -7.43 17.66
N LYS A 82 -11.13 -8.03 18.82
CA LYS A 82 -10.10 -8.80 19.54
C LYS A 82 -10.65 -10.20 19.82
N ASN A 83 -10.06 -11.20 19.19
CA ASN A 83 -10.61 -12.56 19.14
C ASN A 83 -12.05 -12.56 18.58
N ASP A 84 -13.02 -13.07 19.34
CA ASP A 84 -14.45 -13.08 18.98
C ASP A 84 -15.22 -11.86 19.49
N HIS A 85 -14.56 -10.95 20.20
CA HIS A 85 -15.17 -9.75 20.75
C HIS A 85 -15.00 -8.56 19.83
N ILE A 86 -16.07 -7.77 19.67
CA ILE A 86 -16.06 -6.53 18.86
C ILE A 86 -16.52 -5.39 19.74
N ASP A 87 -15.68 -4.38 19.89
CA ASP A 87 -15.95 -3.12 20.56
C ASP A 87 -16.05 -1.99 19.53
N VAL A 88 -16.97 -1.07 19.74
CA VAL A 88 -17.11 0.14 18.91
C VAL A 88 -17.10 1.34 19.82
N GLU A 89 -16.21 2.29 19.56
CA GLU A 89 -16.14 3.54 20.30
C GLU A 89 -15.93 4.74 19.36
N ALA A 90 -16.58 5.85 19.69
CA ALA A 90 -16.31 7.12 19.00
C ALA A 90 -14.93 7.63 19.39
N VAL A 91 -14.12 8.01 18.42
CA VAL A 91 -12.77 8.53 18.64
C VAL A 91 -12.56 9.82 17.87
N ASP A 92 -12.02 10.81 18.53
CA ASP A 92 -11.69 12.10 17.90
C ASP A 92 -10.47 11.98 16.99
N ASP A 93 -9.46 11.20 17.42
CA ASP A 93 -8.25 10.94 16.66
C ASP A 93 -7.92 9.44 16.62
N PRO A 94 -8.14 8.76 15.47
CA PRO A 94 -7.79 7.36 15.30
C PRO A 94 -6.26 7.10 15.33
N PHE A 95 -5.43 8.10 15.08
CA PHE A 95 -3.98 7.95 15.13
C PHE A 95 -3.49 7.88 16.58
N ASP A 96 -4.05 8.68 17.50
CA ASP A 96 -3.76 8.58 18.92
C ASP A 96 -4.25 7.26 19.51
N PHE A 97 -5.38 6.74 19.03
CA PHE A 97 -5.83 5.40 19.38
C PHE A 97 -4.79 4.35 18.99
N ILE A 98 -4.26 4.41 17.75
CA ILE A 98 -3.20 3.49 17.26
C ILE A 98 -1.94 3.62 18.11
N ARG A 99 -1.49 4.84 18.46
CA ARG A 99 -0.34 5.07 19.34
C ARG A 99 -0.52 4.38 20.68
N THR A 100 -1.66 4.61 21.31
CA THR A 100 -2.02 4.03 22.62
C THR A 100 -2.04 2.50 22.57
N LEU A 101 -2.59 1.93 21.50
CA LEU A 101 -2.59 0.48 21.27
C LEU A 101 -1.17 -0.06 21.11
N MET A 102 -0.37 0.54 20.20
CA MET A 102 0.98 0.07 19.90
C MET A 102 1.91 0.17 21.11
N ALA A 103 1.72 1.16 21.98
CA ALA A 103 2.50 1.32 23.23
C ALA A 103 2.33 0.16 24.21
N GLN A 104 1.25 -0.62 24.10
CA GLN A 104 1.04 -1.83 24.92
C GLN A 104 1.97 -2.99 24.53
N TYR A 105 2.52 -2.96 23.29
CA TYR A 105 3.36 -4.01 22.74
C TYR A 105 4.85 -3.68 22.92
N LYS A 106 5.44 -4.18 24.00
CA LYS A 106 6.90 -4.07 24.24
C LYS A 106 7.60 -5.24 23.54
N MET A 107 8.01 -5.03 22.30
CA MET A 107 8.59 -6.06 21.44
C MET A 107 10.12 -6.03 21.46
N PRO A 108 10.81 -7.20 21.37
CA PRO A 108 12.26 -7.24 21.19
C PRO A 108 12.70 -6.65 19.85
N THR A 109 13.85 -5.98 19.83
CA THR A 109 14.46 -5.37 18.66
C THR A 109 15.44 -6.32 17.96
N THR A 110 15.99 -5.91 16.82
CA THR A 110 17.12 -6.59 16.17
C THR A 110 18.38 -6.62 17.03
N ALA A 111 18.55 -5.68 17.97
CA ALA A 111 19.63 -5.69 18.96
C ALA A 111 19.44 -6.81 19.99
N ASP A 112 18.19 -7.19 20.30
CA ASP A 112 17.89 -8.30 21.21
C ASP A 112 17.97 -9.66 20.51
N ILE A 113 17.61 -9.71 19.24
CA ILE A 113 17.56 -10.93 18.42
C ILE A 113 18.06 -10.61 17.00
N ALA A 114 19.32 -10.92 16.73
CA ALA A 114 19.97 -10.65 15.44
C ALA A 114 19.32 -11.37 14.22
N ALA A 115 18.49 -12.38 14.46
CA ALA A 115 17.80 -13.12 13.41
C ALA A 115 16.50 -12.44 12.92
N LEU A 116 16.08 -11.32 13.54
CA LEU A 116 14.88 -10.59 13.11
C LEU A 116 15.17 -9.75 11.87
N PRO A 117 14.32 -9.81 10.83
CA PRO A 117 14.35 -8.86 9.71
C PRO A 117 13.86 -7.48 10.15
N SER A 118 14.09 -6.46 9.31
CA SER A 118 13.65 -5.07 9.54
C SER A 118 12.13 -4.94 9.78
N PHE A 119 11.34 -5.79 9.13
CA PHE A 119 9.94 -6.00 9.45
C PHE A 119 9.72 -7.42 9.97
N SER A 120 9.23 -7.53 11.18
CA SER A 120 8.92 -8.80 11.85
C SER A 120 7.48 -8.88 12.36
N GLY A 121 6.69 -7.83 12.17
CA GLY A 121 5.30 -7.70 12.61
C GLY A 121 4.96 -6.24 12.95
N GLY A 122 3.71 -6.00 13.29
CA GLY A 122 3.13 -4.69 13.54
C GLY A 122 1.71 -4.59 13.01
N LEU A 123 1.23 -3.39 12.75
CA LEU A 123 -0.05 -3.15 12.11
C LEU A 123 0.13 -3.11 10.59
N VAL A 124 -0.71 -3.85 9.87
CA VAL A 124 -0.65 -4.00 8.40
C VAL A 124 -2.03 -3.84 7.80
N GLY A 125 -2.15 -3.08 6.72
CA GLY A 125 -3.42 -2.89 6.03
C GLY A 125 -3.42 -1.65 5.15
N TYR A 126 -4.51 -0.86 5.22
CA TYR A 126 -4.63 0.35 4.43
C TYR A 126 -5.23 1.51 5.24
N PHE A 127 -4.83 2.71 4.82
CA PHE A 127 -5.47 3.97 5.15
C PHE A 127 -6.12 4.49 3.86
N GLY A 128 -7.44 4.61 3.83
CA GLY A 128 -8.19 5.12 2.70
C GLY A 128 -7.98 6.63 2.51
N TYR A 129 -8.26 7.11 1.31
CA TYR A 129 -8.14 8.55 0.97
C TYR A 129 -8.89 9.44 1.95
N ASP A 130 -10.06 9.00 2.41
CA ASP A 130 -10.93 9.78 3.30
C ASP A 130 -10.35 10.01 4.71
N MET A 131 -9.26 9.31 5.09
CA MET A 131 -8.51 9.62 6.33
C MET A 131 -7.95 11.04 6.35
N ILE A 132 -7.83 11.70 5.19
CA ILE A 132 -7.43 13.11 5.13
C ILE A 132 -8.38 14.02 5.91
N ARG A 133 -9.65 13.66 6.05
CA ARG A 133 -10.65 14.46 6.77
C ARG A 133 -10.40 14.53 8.27
N VAL A 134 -9.69 13.53 8.80
CA VAL A 134 -9.17 13.53 10.19
C VAL A 134 -7.89 14.35 10.28
N ILE A 135 -6.97 14.15 9.31
CA ILE A 135 -5.65 14.82 9.29
C ILE A 135 -5.80 16.32 9.02
N GLU A 136 -6.70 16.69 8.09
CA GLU A 136 -6.92 18.07 7.64
C GLU A 136 -8.44 18.35 7.57
N PRO A 137 -9.05 18.74 8.69
CA PRO A 137 -10.49 18.99 8.77
C PRO A 137 -11.01 20.09 7.84
N THR A 138 -10.14 20.98 7.34
CA THR A 138 -10.51 22.04 6.41
C THR A 138 -10.89 21.54 5.03
N VAL A 139 -10.57 20.29 4.69
CA VAL A 139 -11.09 19.60 3.49
C VAL A 139 -12.61 19.42 3.58
N GLY A 140 -13.14 19.26 4.80
CA GLY A 140 -14.56 19.05 5.06
C GLY A 140 -15.00 17.60 4.96
N LEU A 141 -16.28 17.35 5.24
CA LEU A 141 -16.90 16.03 5.07
C LEU A 141 -17.34 15.85 3.61
N SER A 142 -17.32 14.63 3.13
CA SER A 142 -17.80 14.29 1.79
C SER A 142 -19.22 13.75 1.85
N ASP A 143 -20.12 14.35 1.08
CA ASP A 143 -21.49 13.84 0.86
C ASP A 143 -21.53 12.75 -0.22
N ALA A 144 -20.40 12.49 -0.89
CA ALA A 144 -20.33 11.48 -1.92
C ALA A 144 -20.57 10.06 -1.35
N PRO A 145 -21.38 9.24 -2.03
CA PRO A 145 -21.68 7.88 -1.56
C PRO A 145 -20.43 6.98 -1.57
N ASN A 146 -20.40 6.02 -0.63
CA ASN A 146 -19.42 4.94 -0.57
C ASN A 146 -20.06 3.59 -0.99
N PRO A 147 -20.24 3.33 -2.30
CA PRO A 147 -20.96 2.15 -2.77
C PRO A 147 -20.25 0.83 -2.46
N MET A 148 -18.93 0.86 -2.25
CA MET A 148 -18.18 -0.31 -1.83
C MET A 148 -18.35 -0.61 -0.35
N SER A 149 -18.85 0.33 0.46
CA SER A 149 -18.90 0.23 1.92
C SER A 149 -17.54 -0.20 2.52
N MET A 150 -16.43 0.34 1.97
CA MET A 150 -15.10 0.13 2.55
C MET A 150 -14.91 1.12 3.69
N PRO A 151 -14.36 0.70 4.84
CA PRO A 151 -14.00 1.62 5.91
C PRO A 151 -12.88 2.57 5.47
N ASP A 152 -12.76 3.71 6.17
CA ASP A 152 -11.70 4.69 5.87
C ASP A 152 -10.31 4.17 6.27
N MET A 153 -10.25 3.26 7.25
CA MET A 153 -9.03 2.55 7.64
C MET A 153 -9.36 1.10 8.02
N TRP A 154 -8.47 0.19 7.65
CA TRP A 154 -8.51 -1.20 8.11
C TRP A 154 -7.08 -1.71 8.32
N LEU A 155 -6.77 -2.12 9.55
CA LEU A 155 -5.46 -2.63 9.94
C LEU A 155 -5.60 -3.92 10.72
N MET A 156 -4.74 -4.90 10.44
CA MET A 156 -4.60 -6.12 11.22
C MET A 156 -3.28 -6.11 11.99
N LEU A 157 -3.31 -6.61 13.21
CA LEU A 157 -2.12 -6.83 14.02
C LEU A 157 -1.42 -8.11 13.56
N SER A 158 -0.23 -7.99 13.02
CA SER A 158 0.53 -9.10 12.42
C SER A 158 1.49 -9.70 13.44
N MET A 159 1.10 -10.80 14.09
CA MET A 159 1.86 -11.53 15.09
C MET A 159 2.49 -12.82 14.51
N SER A 160 2.12 -13.21 13.31
CA SER A 160 2.68 -14.34 12.57
C SER A 160 3.07 -13.87 11.18
N VAL A 161 4.37 -13.93 10.87
CA VAL A 161 4.91 -13.42 9.61
C VAL A 161 5.86 -14.45 8.99
N ILE A 162 5.75 -14.62 7.67
CA ILE A 162 6.73 -15.37 6.88
C ILE A 162 7.49 -14.36 6.04
N VAL A 163 8.79 -14.28 6.21
CA VAL A 163 9.67 -13.35 5.51
C VAL A 163 10.60 -14.13 4.59
N PHE A 164 10.58 -13.77 3.32
CA PHE A 164 11.53 -14.24 2.31
C PHE A 164 12.66 -13.22 2.20
N ASP A 165 13.90 -13.66 2.30
CA ASP A 165 15.09 -12.88 1.99
C ASP A 165 15.71 -13.42 0.69
N SER A 166 15.49 -12.70 -0.41
CA SER A 166 15.97 -13.10 -1.74
C SER A 166 17.49 -13.01 -1.87
N LEU A 167 18.15 -12.18 -1.06
CA LEU A 167 19.61 -12.07 -1.06
C LEU A 167 20.27 -13.27 -0.36
N GLU A 168 19.73 -13.70 0.78
CA GLU A 168 20.21 -14.85 1.52
C GLU A 168 19.61 -16.19 1.06
N ASN A 169 18.62 -16.16 0.15
CA ASN A 169 17.83 -17.33 -0.27
C ASN A 169 17.22 -18.09 0.92
N THR A 170 16.65 -17.34 1.86
CA THR A 170 16.07 -17.91 3.09
C THR A 170 14.62 -17.52 3.28
N LEU A 171 13.89 -18.36 4.00
CA LEU A 171 12.55 -18.16 4.49
C LEU A 171 12.58 -18.22 6.01
N SER A 172 12.08 -17.18 6.67
CA SER A 172 11.94 -17.13 8.12
C SER A 172 10.45 -17.13 8.50
N ILE A 173 10.06 -18.06 9.37
CA ILE A 173 8.73 -18.06 9.99
C ILE A 173 8.91 -17.46 11.38
N ILE A 174 8.15 -16.40 11.67
CA ILE A 174 8.20 -15.65 12.92
C ILE A 174 6.80 -15.73 13.54
N VAL A 175 6.71 -16.24 14.77
CA VAL A 175 5.47 -16.28 15.54
C VAL A 175 5.75 -15.70 16.92
N TYR A 176 4.97 -14.70 17.32
CA TYR A 176 5.13 -14.06 18.62
C TYR A 176 4.36 -14.80 19.72
N ALA A 177 5.08 -15.19 20.78
CA ALA A 177 4.51 -15.80 21.98
C ALA A 177 4.19 -14.69 23.00
N ASP A 178 2.95 -14.64 23.49
CA ASP A 178 2.54 -13.70 24.54
C ASP A 178 3.21 -14.09 25.87
N CYS A 179 4.03 -13.20 26.41
CA CYS A 179 4.73 -13.38 27.68
C CYS A 179 3.80 -13.30 28.92
N ASN A 180 2.60 -12.73 28.75
CA ASN A 180 1.61 -12.59 29.83
C ASN A 180 0.68 -13.82 29.92
N ASP A 181 0.60 -14.63 28.86
CA ASP A 181 -0.15 -15.89 28.87
C ASP A 181 0.76 -17.04 29.34
N GLU A 182 0.33 -17.79 30.36
CA GLU A 182 1.05 -18.95 30.85
C GLU A 182 1.28 -20.03 29.76
N ASN A 183 0.37 -20.12 28.81
CA ASN A 183 0.41 -21.02 27.66
C ASN A 183 0.99 -20.35 26.39
N GLY A 184 1.41 -19.09 26.44
CA GLY A 184 1.80 -18.30 25.28
C GLY A 184 2.90 -18.98 24.44
N TYR A 185 3.93 -19.52 25.08
CA TYR A 185 4.99 -20.27 24.39
C TYR A 185 4.44 -21.52 23.66
N SER A 186 3.60 -22.30 24.35
CA SER A 186 3.03 -23.52 23.77
C SER A 186 2.04 -23.24 22.65
N LYS A 187 1.29 -22.11 22.72
CA LYS A 187 0.43 -21.65 21.63
C LYS A 187 1.26 -21.28 20.41
N ALA A 188 2.30 -20.47 20.61
CA ALA A 188 3.17 -20.02 19.51
C ALA A 188 3.90 -21.21 18.83
N ILE A 189 4.32 -22.24 19.57
CA ILE A 189 4.88 -23.48 19.00
C ILE A 189 3.84 -24.17 18.12
N ARG A 190 2.61 -24.35 18.59
CA ARG A 190 1.53 -24.99 17.79
C ARG A 190 1.20 -24.19 16.53
N ASP A 191 1.20 -22.86 16.60
CA ASP A 191 0.92 -22.03 15.45
C ASP A 191 2.06 -22.07 14.43
N LEU A 192 3.32 -22.13 14.90
CA LEU A 192 4.47 -22.36 14.05
C LEU A 192 4.40 -23.71 13.34
N GLU A 193 4.06 -24.80 14.08
CA GLU A 193 3.88 -26.15 13.53
C GLU A 193 2.76 -26.19 12.48
N LYS A 194 1.60 -25.55 12.75
CA LYS A 194 0.51 -25.43 11.76
C LYS A 194 0.96 -24.74 10.46
N ILE A 195 1.76 -23.68 10.58
CA ILE A 195 2.30 -23.00 9.40
C ILE A 195 3.23 -23.96 8.63
N GLU A 196 4.11 -24.68 9.33
CA GLU A 196 5.01 -25.64 8.68
C GLU A 196 4.28 -26.78 7.99
N ASP A 197 3.24 -27.33 8.61
CA ASP A 197 2.38 -28.35 8.01
C ASP A 197 1.74 -27.84 6.72
N LYS A 198 1.23 -26.60 6.73
CA LYS A 198 0.71 -25.96 5.52
C LYS A 198 1.78 -25.75 4.45
N LEU A 199 2.98 -25.39 4.84
CA LEU A 199 4.07 -25.24 3.88
C LEU A 199 4.47 -26.55 3.21
N ALA A 200 4.23 -27.70 3.83
CA ALA A 200 4.46 -29.02 3.26
C ALA A 200 3.37 -29.44 2.24
N GLU A 201 2.20 -28.82 2.26
CA GLU A 201 1.11 -29.11 1.32
C GLU A 201 1.46 -28.68 -0.12
N THR A 202 0.74 -29.24 -1.09
CA THR A 202 0.83 -28.80 -2.49
C THR A 202 0.10 -27.45 -2.66
N PRO A 203 0.71 -26.43 -3.32
CA PRO A 203 0.05 -25.15 -3.50
C PRO A 203 -1.16 -25.26 -4.45
N ASN A 204 -2.28 -24.69 -4.09
CA ASN A 204 -3.43 -24.54 -4.98
C ASN A 204 -3.29 -23.24 -5.78
N LEU A 205 -2.80 -23.35 -6.99
CA LEU A 205 -2.62 -22.25 -7.93
C LEU A 205 -3.55 -22.35 -9.15
N SER A 206 -4.63 -23.10 -9.04
CA SER A 206 -5.61 -23.22 -10.11
C SER A 206 -6.25 -21.87 -10.43
N ALA A 207 -6.46 -21.61 -11.70
CA ALA A 207 -7.20 -20.44 -12.19
C ALA A 207 -8.19 -20.95 -13.24
N PRO A 208 -9.44 -21.27 -12.85
CA PRO A 208 -10.43 -21.80 -13.77
C PRO A 208 -10.78 -20.75 -14.83
N VAL A 209 -11.05 -21.21 -16.06
CA VAL A 209 -11.52 -20.33 -17.13
C VAL A 209 -12.94 -19.87 -16.81
N MET A 210 -13.20 -18.58 -16.93
CA MET A 210 -14.48 -17.96 -16.67
C MET A 210 -14.76 -16.83 -17.67
N PRO A 211 -16.02 -16.39 -17.83
CA PRO A 211 -16.34 -15.28 -18.70
C PRO A 211 -15.55 -14.01 -18.36
N THR A 212 -15.05 -13.34 -19.39
CA THR A 212 -14.35 -12.07 -19.21
C THR A 212 -15.35 -10.96 -18.85
N PRO A 213 -15.19 -10.27 -17.72
CA PRO A 213 -16.12 -9.23 -17.32
C PRO A 213 -16.02 -7.98 -18.20
N LYS A 214 -17.14 -7.26 -18.33
CA LYS A 214 -17.19 -5.98 -19.01
C LYS A 214 -17.09 -4.87 -17.97
N PHE A 215 -16.02 -4.11 -18.02
CA PHE A 215 -15.84 -2.94 -17.19
C PHE A 215 -16.68 -1.76 -17.70
N THR A 216 -17.32 -1.06 -16.78
CA THR A 216 -18.08 0.17 -17.03
C THR A 216 -17.64 1.28 -16.10
N SER A 217 -17.55 2.51 -16.62
CA SER A 217 -17.32 3.70 -15.81
C SER A 217 -18.66 4.33 -15.41
N LYS A 218 -18.85 4.58 -14.11
CA LYS A 218 -20.02 5.32 -13.65
C LYS A 218 -19.94 6.82 -13.93
N THR A 219 -18.71 7.35 -14.02
CA THR A 219 -18.48 8.76 -14.41
C THR A 219 -18.82 8.95 -15.89
N GLY A 220 -18.30 8.09 -16.77
CA GLY A 220 -18.43 8.23 -18.21
C GLY A 220 -17.54 9.32 -18.80
N ALA A 221 -17.30 9.25 -20.13
CA ALA A 221 -16.42 10.19 -20.83
C ALA A 221 -16.93 11.63 -20.79
N ASP A 222 -18.21 11.83 -21.07
CA ASP A 222 -18.80 13.19 -21.18
C ASP A 222 -18.70 13.96 -19.86
N LYS A 223 -19.06 13.29 -18.73
CA LYS A 223 -18.93 13.91 -17.41
C LYS A 223 -17.47 14.19 -17.07
N TYR A 224 -16.57 13.22 -17.28
CA TYR A 224 -15.15 13.41 -17.00
C TYR A 224 -14.56 14.57 -17.78
N CYS A 225 -14.85 14.68 -19.07
CA CYS A 225 -14.42 15.81 -19.90
C CYS A 225 -15.01 17.15 -19.43
N SER A 226 -16.27 17.15 -19.00
CA SER A 226 -16.90 18.34 -18.38
C SER A 226 -16.21 18.73 -17.08
N ASP A 227 -15.86 17.76 -16.24
CA ASP A 227 -15.13 17.97 -14.98
C ASP A 227 -13.71 18.55 -15.23
N VAL A 228 -13.00 18.05 -16.25
CA VAL A 228 -11.71 18.60 -16.68
C VAL A 228 -11.86 20.08 -17.07
N ASN A 229 -12.89 20.45 -17.84
CA ASN A 229 -13.12 21.85 -18.21
C ASN A 229 -13.41 22.72 -16.97
N LYS A 230 -14.21 22.23 -16.02
CA LYS A 230 -14.47 22.91 -14.75
C LYS A 230 -13.20 23.12 -13.92
N ILE A 231 -12.32 22.13 -13.85
CA ILE A 231 -11.01 22.27 -13.20
C ILE A 231 -10.17 23.35 -13.89
N LYS A 232 -10.16 23.40 -15.21
CA LYS A 232 -9.43 24.45 -15.95
C LYS A 232 -9.96 25.86 -15.63
N GLU A 233 -11.26 26.01 -15.35
CA GLU A 233 -11.81 27.29 -14.87
C GLU A 233 -11.24 27.66 -13.49
N TYR A 234 -11.13 26.73 -12.55
CA TYR A 234 -10.48 26.95 -11.25
C TYR A 234 -9.00 27.31 -11.39
N ILE A 235 -8.28 26.67 -12.32
CA ILE A 235 -6.87 26.98 -12.61
C ILE A 235 -6.74 28.40 -13.15
N LEU A 236 -7.59 28.80 -14.11
CA LEU A 236 -7.57 30.14 -14.67
C LEU A 236 -7.98 31.21 -13.65
N ALA A 237 -8.84 30.87 -12.69
CA ALA A 237 -9.20 31.75 -11.57
C ALA A 237 -8.08 31.90 -10.52
N GLY A 238 -7.04 31.06 -10.59
CA GLY A 238 -5.90 31.08 -9.65
C GLY A 238 -6.13 30.30 -8.36
N ASP A 239 -7.18 29.47 -8.29
CA ASP A 239 -7.49 28.65 -7.12
C ASP A 239 -6.46 27.53 -6.93
N VAL A 240 -6.04 26.89 -8.03
CA VAL A 240 -5.11 25.75 -8.07
C VAL A 240 -4.20 25.82 -9.29
N MET A 241 -3.08 25.13 -9.24
CA MET A 241 -2.18 24.91 -10.38
C MET A 241 -2.45 23.59 -11.08
N GLN A 242 -2.86 22.57 -10.31
CA GLN A 242 -3.11 21.22 -10.77
C GLN A 242 -4.18 20.56 -9.90
N VAL A 243 -5.05 19.74 -10.51
CA VAL A 243 -5.98 18.83 -9.80
C VAL A 243 -5.94 17.47 -10.48
N VAL A 244 -6.06 16.40 -9.72
CA VAL A 244 -6.04 15.02 -10.22
C VAL A 244 -7.43 14.37 -10.05
N PRO A 245 -8.39 14.62 -10.98
CA PRO A 245 -9.66 13.93 -10.98
C PRO A 245 -9.49 12.47 -11.35
N ALA A 246 -10.39 11.61 -10.85
CA ALA A 246 -10.35 10.18 -11.10
C ALA A 246 -11.70 9.63 -11.56
N GLN A 247 -11.65 8.54 -12.33
CA GLN A 247 -12.80 7.70 -12.64
C GLN A 247 -12.68 6.31 -12.05
N ARG A 248 -13.81 5.65 -11.77
CA ARG A 248 -13.88 4.26 -11.31
C ARG A 248 -14.52 3.37 -12.36
N LEU A 249 -13.78 2.34 -12.75
CA LEU A 249 -14.26 1.22 -13.55
C LEU A 249 -14.75 0.10 -12.62
N THR A 250 -15.92 -0.45 -12.89
CA THR A 250 -16.52 -1.53 -12.12
C THR A 250 -16.97 -2.66 -13.05
N ALA A 251 -16.81 -3.90 -12.61
CA ALA A 251 -17.30 -5.08 -13.30
C ALA A 251 -17.69 -6.18 -12.30
N ASP A 252 -18.66 -7.01 -12.65
CA ASP A 252 -18.96 -8.24 -11.92
C ASP A 252 -17.78 -9.21 -12.02
N TYR A 253 -17.27 -9.67 -10.87
CA TYR A 253 -16.17 -10.62 -10.82
C TYR A 253 -16.18 -11.44 -9.52
N THR A 254 -16.27 -12.75 -9.69
CA THR A 254 -16.31 -13.73 -8.56
C THR A 254 -15.10 -14.67 -8.57
N GLY A 255 -14.10 -14.39 -9.40
CA GLY A 255 -12.87 -15.19 -9.49
C GLY A 255 -11.94 -14.99 -8.28
N ASP A 256 -10.87 -15.78 -8.26
CA ASP A 256 -9.87 -15.70 -7.18
C ASP A 256 -8.99 -14.44 -7.33
N SER A 257 -8.86 -13.69 -6.23
CA SER A 257 -7.98 -12.51 -6.13
C SER A 257 -6.50 -12.86 -6.36
N LEU A 258 -6.06 -14.04 -5.91
CA LEU A 258 -4.69 -14.51 -6.15
C LEU A 258 -4.40 -14.72 -7.64
N ALA A 259 -5.38 -15.15 -8.44
CA ALA A 259 -5.22 -15.26 -9.87
C ALA A 259 -5.03 -13.90 -10.55
N VAL A 260 -5.79 -12.88 -10.10
CA VAL A 260 -5.62 -11.49 -10.56
C VAL A 260 -4.26 -10.94 -10.14
N TYR A 261 -3.85 -11.16 -8.88
CA TYR A 261 -2.54 -10.75 -8.39
C TYR A 261 -1.40 -11.36 -9.22
N ARG A 262 -1.45 -12.66 -9.50
CA ARG A 262 -0.44 -13.36 -10.31
C ARG A 262 -0.35 -12.79 -11.73
N ALA A 263 -1.49 -12.50 -12.35
CA ALA A 263 -1.54 -11.84 -13.64
C ALA A 263 -0.94 -10.43 -13.59
N LEU A 264 -1.30 -9.63 -12.56
CA LEU A 264 -0.82 -8.27 -12.39
C LEU A 264 0.71 -8.25 -12.15
N ARG A 265 1.21 -9.14 -11.29
CA ARG A 265 2.64 -9.32 -11.01
C ARG A 265 3.45 -9.61 -12.27
N PHE A 266 2.87 -10.38 -13.20
CA PHE A 266 3.49 -10.68 -14.49
C PHE A 266 3.43 -9.51 -15.48
N LEU A 267 2.27 -8.84 -15.57
CA LEU A 267 2.04 -7.77 -16.55
C LEU A 267 2.66 -6.43 -16.14
N ASN A 268 2.72 -6.16 -14.84
CA ASN A 268 3.17 -4.89 -14.27
C ASN A 268 4.02 -5.08 -13.02
N PRO A 269 5.22 -5.68 -13.13
CA PRO A 269 6.13 -5.79 -12.00
C PRO A 269 6.45 -4.39 -11.47
N SER A 270 6.35 -4.21 -10.14
CA SER A 270 6.43 -2.92 -9.45
C SER A 270 7.19 -3.06 -8.13
N PRO A 271 7.73 -1.96 -7.57
CA PRO A 271 8.39 -1.97 -6.27
C PRO A 271 7.46 -2.39 -5.13
N TYR A 272 6.17 -2.08 -5.23
CA TYR A 272 5.16 -2.44 -4.25
C TYR A 272 4.05 -3.28 -4.89
N LEU A 273 4.21 -4.58 -4.84
CA LEU A 273 3.16 -5.53 -5.15
C LEU A 273 2.49 -5.97 -3.87
N PHE A 274 1.18 -5.89 -3.80
CA PHE A 274 0.44 -6.28 -2.61
C PHE A 274 -0.88 -6.98 -2.94
N LEU A 275 -1.21 -7.94 -2.08
CA LEU A 275 -2.53 -8.55 -1.97
C LEU A 275 -2.89 -8.56 -0.48
N VAL A 276 -3.93 -7.82 -0.12
CA VAL A 276 -4.50 -7.81 1.24
C VAL A 276 -5.86 -8.49 1.18
N HIS A 277 -6.02 -9.51 1.98
CA HIS A 277 -7.24 -10.29 2.14
C HIS A 277 -7.82 -10.03 3.53
N GLY A 278 -9.02 -9.53 3.63
CA GLY A 278 -9.64 -9.19 4.89
C GLY A 278 -11.17 -9.28 4.88
N TYR A 279 -11.75 -8.98 6.04
CA TYR A 279 -13.18 -8.87 6.27
C TYR A 279 -13.47 -7.58 6.99
N THR A 280 -14.50 -6.87 6.55
CA THR A 280 -15.01 -5.71 7.29
C THR A 280 -15.74 -6.17 8.55
N LEU A 281 -15.66 -5.36 9.61
CA LEU A 281 -16.20 -5.74 10.92
C LEU A 281 -17.69 -5.46 11.07
N ASP A 282 -18.24 -4.57 10.23
CA ASP A 282 -19.66 -4.17 10.24
C ASP A 282 -20.58 -5.21 9.57
N ASP A 283 -20.25 -5.66 8.36
CA ASP A 283 -21.07 -6.59 7.58
C ASP A 283 -20.44 -7.98 7.39
N HIS A 284 -19.25 -8.21 7.96
CA HIS A 284 -18.48 -9.44 7.84
C HIS A 284 -18.26 -9.90 6.39
N LYS A 285 -18.23 -8.96 5.44
CA LYS A 285 -17.98 -9.26 4.03
C LYS A 285 -16.51 -9.21 3.71
N ARG A 286 -16.09 -10.22 2.98
CA ARG A 286 -14.73 -10.30 2.43
C ARG A 286 -14.45 -9.13 1.49
N PHE A 287 -13.24 -8.63 1.54
CA PHE A 287 -12.64 -7.79 0.52
C PHE A 287 -11.22 -8.28 0.19
N ASP A 288 -10.77 -7.98 -1.01
CA ASP A 288 -9.38 -8.15 -1.42
C ASP A 288 -8.90 -6.86 -2.08
N ILE A 289 -7.70 -6.40 -1.68
CA ILE A 289 -7.02 -5.25 -2.29
C ILE A 289 -5.80 -5.78 -3.03
N ILE A 290 -5.75 -5.55 -4.33
CA ILE A 290 -4.72 -6.09 -5.23
C ILE A 290 -4.04 -4.92 -5.91
N GLY A 291 -2.75 -4.73 -5.71
CA GLY A 291 -2.06 -3.58 -6.28
C GLY A 291 -0.65 -3.86 -6.77
N ALA A 292 -0.21 -2.99 -7.68
CA ALA A 292 1.12 -2.90 -8.23
C ALA A 292 1.55 -1.43 -8.28
N SER A 293 1.79 -0.84 -7.09
CA SER A 293 2.13 0.57 -6.97
C SER A 293 3.59 0.83 -7.30
N PRO A 294 3.88 1.83 -8.13
CA PRO A 294 5.26 2.24 -8.39
C PRO A 294 5.81 3.21 -7.34
N GLU A 295 4.96 3.77 -6.46
CA GLU A 295 5.28 4.97 -5.69
C GLU A 295 5.11 4.77 -4.19
N ILE A 296 6.15 5.17 -3.44
CA ILE A 296 6.15 5.26 -1.98
C ILE A 296 5.30 6.46 -1.58
N LEU A 297 4.43 6.31 -0.56
CA LEU A 297 3.88 7.47 0.13
C LEU A 297 4.92 8.02 1.11
N SER A 298 5.34 7.19 2.05
CA SER A 298 6.42 7.51 3.00
C SER A 298 7.02 6.23 3.58
N ARG A 299 8.32 6.29 3.88
CA ARG A 299 9.07 5.19 4.50
C ARG A 299 9.91 5.73 5.65
N ILE A 300 9.96 4.95 6.73
CA ILE A 300 10.87 5.18 7.84
C ILE A 300 11.65 3.89 8.08
N GLU A 301 12.95 4.00 8.06
CA GLU A 301 13.85 2.90 8.39
C GLU A 301 14.97 3.41 9.30
N ASN A 302 15.02 2.92 10.54
CA ASN A 302 16.01 3.30 11.54
C ASN A 302 16.08 4.83 11.75
N GLY A 303 14.93 5.51 11.83
CA GLY A 303 14.82 6.96 12.04
C GLY A 303 15.06 7.81 10.79
N LYS A 304 15.34 7.20 9.64
CA LYS A 304 15.47 7.88 8.36
C LYS A 304 14.13 7.90 7.64
N VAL A 305 13.62 9.08 7.37
CA VAL A 305 12.41 9.32 6.59
C VAL A 305 12.78 9.43 5.12
N THR A 306 12.02 8.78 4.24
CA THR A 306 12.20 8.86 2.79
C THR A 306 10.84 9.06 2.12
N VAL A 307 10.75 10.04 1.22
CA VAL A 307 9.69 10.17 0.21
C VAL A 307 10.33 10.19 -1.16
N ARG A 308 9.61 9.66 -2.16
CA ARG A 308 10.18 9.44 -3.47
C ARG A 308 9.22 9.88 -4.57
N PRO A 309 9.25 11.17 -4.94
CA PRO A 309 8.44 11.66 -6.04
C PRO A 309 8.84 11.00 -7.36
N LEU A 310 7.83 10.59 -8.12
CA LEU A 310 7.93 10.07 -9.48
C LEU A 310 7.10 10.96 -10.40
N ALA A 311 7.70 11.43 -11.50
CA ALA A 311 7.00 12.17 -12.55
C ALA A 311 7.60 11.89 -13.91
N GLY A 312 6.93 12.38 -14.95
CA GLY A 312 7.36 12.13 -16.30
C GLY A 312 7.26 10.67 -16.70
N THR A 313 6.82 10.40 -17.91
CA THR A 313 6.68 9.02 -18.38
C THR A 313 7.05 8.93 -19.85
N ARG A 314 7.94 7.99 -20.19
CA ARG A 314 8.15 7.56 -21.56
C ARG A 314 8.03 6.04 -21.64
N LYS A 315 7.60 5.54 -22.80
CA LYS A 315 7.64 4.10 -23.09
C LYS A 315 9.09 3.60 -23.15
N ARG A 316 9.28 2.30 -22.99
CA ARG A 316 10.60 1.68 -23.26
C ARG A 316 10.88 1.68 -24.75
N GLY A 317 12.13 1.85 -25.12
CA GLY A 317 12.62 1.69 -26.47
C GLY A 317 12.52 0.23 -26.95
N GLN A 318 12.52 0.02 -28.26
CA GLN A 318 12.56 -1.32 -28.87
C GLN A 318 13.96 -1.94 -28.77
N ASP A 319 14.98 -1.06 -28.68
CA ASP A 319 16.37 -1.42 -28.46
C ASP A 319 17.04 -0.40 -27.51
N GLU A 320 18.28 -0.63 -27.16
CA GLU A 320 19.05 0.21 -26.22
C GLU A 320 19.24 1.65 -26.74
N ALA A 321 19.40 1.82 -28.06
CA ALA A 321 19.60 3.15 -28.65
C ALA A 321 18.32 3.99 -28.59
N GLU A 322 17.17 3.40 -28.92
CA GLU A 322 15.86 4.06 -28.77
C GLU A 322 15.56 4.35 -27.28
N ASP A 323 15.88 3.41 -26.37
CA ASP A 323 15.67 3.57 -24.92
C ASP A 323 16.49 4.77 -24.38
N LEU A 324 17.73 4.91 -24.78
CA LEU A 324 18.58 6.06 -24.41
C LEU A 324 18.10 7.37 -25.04
N ALA A 325 17.61 7.34 -26.27
CA ALA A 325 17.04 8.52 -26.92
C ALA A 325 15.78 9.02 -26.20
N LEU A 326 14.88 8.11 -25.82
CA LEU A 326 13.70 8.43 -25.04
C LEU A 326 14.01 8.93 -23.62
N GLU A 327 15.08 8.42 -22.99
CA GLU A 327 15.59 8.97 -21.73
C GLU A 327 16.06 10.40 -21.89
N GLN A 328 16.86 10.69 -22.93
CA GLN A 328 17.34 12.07 -23.19
C GLN A 328 16.18 13.02 -23.52
N GLU A 329 15.18 12.54 -24.28
CA GLU A 329 13.96 13.31 -24.53
C GLU A 329 13.24 13.64 -23.21
N LEU A 330 13.04 12.65 -22.33
CA LEU A 330 12.40 12.83 -21.05
C LEU A 330 13.12 13.84 -20.14
N LEU A 331 14.45 13.73 -20.07
CA LEU A 331 15.30 14.62 -19.26
C LEU A 331 15.47 16.04 -19.84
N ASN A 332 15.07 16.27 -21.07
CA ASN A 332 15.07 17.58 -21.72
C ASN A 332 13.65 18.18 -21.87
N ASP A 333 12.60 17.48 -21.45
CA ASP A 333 11.24 17.96 -21.48
C ASP A 333 11.00 18.97 -20.34
N GLU A 334 10.94 20.27 -20.68
CA GLU A 334 10.81 21.37 -19.71
C GLU A 334 9.56 21.25 -18.85
N LYS A 335 8.45 20.72 -19.40
CA LYS A 335 7.19 20.52 -18.67
C LYS A 335 7.34 19.43 -17.62
N GLU A 336 7.89 18.27 -18.01
CA GLU A 336 8.11 17.13 -17.10
C GLU A 336 9.10 17.47 -15.98
N ILE A 337 10.15 18.24 -16.30
CA ILE A 337 11.11 18.75 -15.32
C ILE A 337 10.45 19.72 -14.34
N ALA A 338 9.62 20.66 -14.83
CA ALA A 338 8.92 21.61 -13.96
C ALA A 338 7.95 20.92 -13.01
N GLU A 339 7.18 19.94 -13.52
CA GLU A 339 6.30 19.11 -12.69
C GLU A 339 7.10 18.34 -11.64
N HIS A 340 8.20 17.70 -12.03
CA HIS A 340 9.02 16.94 -11.10
C HIS A 340 9.67 17.82 -10.02
N LEU A 341 10.11 19.03 -10.34
CA LEU A 341 10.61 20.00 -9.36
C LEU A 341 9.52 20.39 -8.34
N MET A 342 8.30 20.60 -8.81
CA MET A 342 7.15 20.86 -7.93
C MET A 342 6.92 19.70 -6.94
N LEU A 343 7.03 18.46 -7.41
CA LEU A 343 6.85 17.28 -6.56
C LEU A 343 8.01 17.09 -5.57
N ILE A 344 9.25 17.41 -5.96
CA ILE A 344 10.39 17.43 -5.03
C ILE A 344 10.15 18.45 -3.92
N ASP A 345 9.73 19.67 -4.26
CA ASP A 345 9.47 20.72 -3.26
C ASP A 345 8.29 20.38 -2.35
N LEU A 346 7.25 19.74 -2.89
CA LEU A 346 6.16 19.21 -2.09
C LEU A 346 6.65 18.16 -1.09
N GLY A 347 7.45 17.18 -1.54
CA GLY A 347 8.03 16.15 -0.67
C GLY A 347 8.95 16.75 0.41
N ARG A 348 9.77 17.76 0.07
CA ARG A 348 10.58 18.50 1.05
C ARG A 348 9.73 19.20 2.09
N ASN A 349 8.62 19.82 1.68
CA ASN A 349 7.68 20.49 2.56
C ASN A 349 6.98 19.48 3.49
N ASP A 350 6.53 18.36 2.94
CA ASP A 350 5.82 17.34 3.70
C ASP A 350 6.67 16.78 4.83
N ILE A 351 7.88 16.27 4.52
CA ILE A 351 8.75 15.70 5.56
C ILE A 351 9.47 16.78 6.40
N GLY A 352 9.60 18.01 5.89
CA GLY A 352 10.18 19.13 6.63
C GLY A 352 9.45 19.49 7.91
N ARG A 353 8.17 19.13 8.02
CA ARG A 353 7.33 19.34 9.21
C ARG A 353 7.62 18.37 10.37
N VAL A 354 8.28 17.24 10.06
CA VAL A 354 8.46 16.13 11.00
C VAL A 354 9.90 15.66 11.11
N CYS A 355 10.80 16.23 10.33
CA CYS A 355 12.24 15.95 10.38
C CYS A 355 13.01 17.04 11.15
N GLU A 356 14.17 16.67 11.66
CA GLU A 356 15.10 17.60 12.31
C GLU A 356 15.47 18.74 11.36
N TYR A 357 15.58 19.94 11.91
CA TYR A 357 15.94 21.14 11.15
C TYR A 357 17.29 20.96 10.42
N GLY A 358 17.30 21.22 9.12
CA GLY A 358 18.49 21.08 8.26
C GLY A 358 18.86 19.65 7.86
N SER A 359 18.10 18.62 8.30
CA SER A 359 18.35 17.22 7.92
C SER A 359 17.78 16.87 6.55
N VAL A 360 16.72 17.57 6.09
CA VAL A 360 16.04 17.28 4.82
C VAL A 360 16.92 17.60 3.63
N LYS A 361 17.18 16.59 2.80
CA LYS A 361 18.04 16.68 1.61
C LYS A 361 17.44 15.92 0.44
N VAL A 362 17.71 16.42 -0.77
CA VAL A 362 17.50 15.65 -2.01
C VAL A 362 18.76 14.84 -2.24
N THR A 363 18.73 13.55 -1.92
CA THR A 363 19.91 12.67 -1.96
C THR A 363 20.21 12.14 -3.35
N GLU A 364 19.16 11.93 -4.16
CA GLU A 364 19.25 11.57 -5.58
C GLU A 364 18.27 12.45 -6.35
N LYS A 365 18.73 13.15 -7.37
CA LYS A 365 17.91 14.13 -8.09
C LYS A 365 17.80 13.77 -9.56
N MET A 366 16.58 13.68 -10.06
CA MET A 366 16.23 13.55 -11.48
C MET A 366 16.98 12.43 -12.21
N PHE A 367 17.02 11.23 -11.62
CA PHE A 367 17.53 10.06 -12.32
C PHE A 367 16.38 9.31 -13.02
N VAL A 368 16.69 8.63 -14.11
CA VAL A 368 15.69 7.83 -14.81
C VAL A 368 15.62 6.42 -14.26
N GLU A 369 14.45 6.05 -13.80
CA GLU A 369 14.14 4.70 -13.37
C GLU A 369 13.38 3.95 -14.45
N ARG A 370 13.93 2.78 -14.83
CA ARG A 370 13.40 1.95 -15.89
C ARG A 370 12.58 0.80 -15.32
N TYR A 371 11.32 0.74 -15.75
CA TYR A 371 10.43 -0.38 -15.51
C TYR A 371 10.26 -1.21 -16.77
N SER A 372 9.49 -2.31 -16.69
CA SER A 372 9.32 -3.22 -17.83
C SER A 372 8.66 -2.57 -19.06
N GLN A 373 7.76 -1.61 -18.87
CA GLN A 373 6.96 -1.00 -19.94
C GLN A 373 7.22 0.49 -20.12
N VAL A 374 7.70 1.16 -19.09
CA VAL A 374 7.88 2.61 -19.05
C VAL A 374 9.15 2.98 -18.29
N MET A 375 9.61 4.22 -18.46
CA MET A 375 10.60 4.88 -17.63
C MET A 375 10.04 6.16 -17.03
N HIS A 376 10.52 6.53 -15.84
CA HIS A 376 10.10 7.73 -15.10
C HIS A 376 11.32 8.52 -14.62
N ILE A 377 11.13 9.82 -14.40
CA ILE A 377 12.06 10.62 -13.61
C ILE A 377 11.76 10.36 -12.13
N ALA A 378 12.77 10.04 -11.37
CA ALA A 378 12.70 9.81 -9.94
C ALA A 378 13.64 10.73 -9.17
N SER A 379 13.29 11.06 -7.93
CA SER A 379 14.17 11.72 -6.97
C SER A 379 13.92 11.18 -5.58
N ASN A 380 14.95 11.16 -4.72
CA ASN A 380 14.79 10.81 -3.31
C ASN A 380 14.93 12.06 -2.45
N VAL A 381 13.96 12.26 -1.55
CA VAL A 381 14.01 13.28 -0.51
C VAL A 381 14.05 12.56 0.83
N GLU A 382 15.09 12.82 1.60
CA GLU A 382 15.39 12.11 2.84
C GLU A 382 15.60 13.11 3.99
N GLY A 383 15.22 12.68 5.22
CA GLY A 383 15.45 13.45 6.44
C GLY A 383 15.58 12.54 7.65
N THR A 384 16.08 13.07 8.75
CA THR A 384 16.10 12.39 10.05
C THR A 384 14.83 12.79 10.82
N ILE A 385 14.06 11.82 11.30
CA ILE A 385 12.84 12.10 12.08
C ILE A 385 13.20 12.86 13.37
N SER A 386 12.41 13.87 13.71
CA SER A 386 12.58 14.60 14.98
C SER A 386 12.29 13.71 16.19
N PRO A 387 13.02 13.85 17.32
CA PRO A 387 12.85 12.95 18.47
C PRO A 387 11.46 12.99 19.14
N ASP A 388 10.68 14.05 18.91
CA ASP A 388 9.32 14.26 19.41
C ASP A 388 8.25 13.76 18.42
N LYS A 389 8.65 13.18 17.29
CA LYS A 389 7.78 12.68 16.21
C LYS A 389 7.86 11.16 16.08
N ASP A 390 6.79 10.56 15.57
CA ASP A 390 6.70 9.13 15.32
C ASP A 390 6.32 8.81 13.86
N ALA A 391 6.13 7.52 13.57
CA ALA A 391 5.79 7.06 12.24
C ALA A 391 4.43 7.58 11.74
N LEU A 392 3.46 7.76 12.64
CA LEU A 392 2.14 8.29 12.30
C LEU A 392 2.20 9.79 11.98
N ASP A 393 3.07 10.56 12.67
CA ASP A 393 3.32 11.97 12.32
C ASP A 393 3.88 12.09 10.90
N VAL A 394 4.84 11.23 10.53
CA VAL A 394 5.42 11.20 9.17
C VAL A 394 4.36 10.79 8.14
N PHE A 395 3.54 9.79 8.46
CA PHE A 395 2.42 9.39 7.63
C PHE A 395 1.47 10.56 7.37
N CYS A 396 0.97 11.21 8.44
CA CYS A 396 0.04 12.34 8.34
C CYS A 396 0.65 13.52 7.57
N ALA A 397 1.95 13.78 7.73
CA ALA A 397 2.64 14.84 7.00
C ALA A 397 2.70 14.62 5.49
N ALA A 398 2.87 13.36 5.05
CA ALA A 398 2.96 13.00 3.64
C ALA A 398 1.58 12.74 2.98
N PHE A 399 0.55 12.43 3.78
CA PHE A 399 -0.76 11.97 3.31
C PHE A 399 -1.72 13.13 2.93
N PRO A 400 -2.55 12.96 1.90
CA PRO A 400 -2.33 12.02 0.79
C PRO A 400 -1.27 12.55 -0.17
N ALA A 401 -0.79 11.69 -1.07
CA ALA A 401 0.22 12.08 -2.04
C ALA A 401 -0.26 13.22 -2.96
N GLY A 402 0.62 14.19 -3.22
CA GLY A 402 0.33 15.29 -4.13
C GLY A 402 0.08 14.84 -5.56
N THR A 403 0.72 13.76 -5.99
CA THR A 403 0.52 13.10 -7.30
C THR A 403 -0.90 12.57 -7.51
N LEU A 404 -1.70 12.47 -6.44
CA LEU A 404 -3.09 12.00 -6.44
C LEU A 404 -4.12 13.08 -6.10
N THR A 405 -3.66 14.27 -5.71
CA THR A 405 -4.53 15.38 -5.29
C THR A 405 -4.34 16.61 -6.18
N GLY A 406 -3.23 17.27 -6.11
CA GLY A 406 -2.91 18.48 -6.85
C GLY A 406 -2.21 19.53 -5.98
N ALA A 407 -2.11 20.74 -6.49
CA ALA A 407 -1.41 21.84 -5.85
C ALA A 407 -2.19 23.16 -6.02
N PRO A 408 -2.45 23.92 -4.93
CA PRO A 408 -2.25 23.60 -3.52
C PRO A 408 -3.12 22.43 -3.04
N LYS A 409 -2.56 21.56 -2.19
CA LYS A 409 -3.12 20.24 -1.83
C LYS A 409 -4.56 20.33 -1.28
N ILE A 410 -4.84 21.20 -0.32
CA ILE A 410 -6.15 21.30 0.34
C ILE A 410 -7.22 21.73 -0.64
N ARG A 411 -6.97 22.79 -1.42
CA ARG A 411 -7.94 23.30 -2.39
C ARG A 411 -8.21 22.30 -3.51
N ALA A 412 -7.18 21.59 -3.98
CA ALA A 412 -7.33 20.52 -4.96
C ALA A 412 -8.26 19.40 -4.44
N MET A 413 -8.12 19.00 -3.16
CA MET A 413 -8.98 17.98 -2.54
C MET A 413 -10.44 18.44 -2.40
N GLN A 414 -10.69 19.71 -2.08
CA GLN A 414 -12.04 20.29 -2.06
C GLN A 414 -12.69 20.24 -3.45
N ILE A 415 -11.93 20.56 -4.50
CA ILE A 415 -12.42 20.48 -5.90
C ILE A 415 -12.70 19.01 -6.28
N ILE A 416 -11.85 18.07 -5.87
CA ILE A 416 -12.08 16.63 -6.10
C ILE A 416 -13.40 16.19 -5.48
N ASP A 417 -13.68 16.58 -4.24
CA ASP A 417 -14.94 16.26 -3.57
C ASP A 417 -16.17 16.85 -4.27
N GLU A 418 -16.02 18.02 -4.88
CA GLU A 418 -17.10 18.68 -5.61
C GLU A 418 -17.46 17.96 -6.92
N ILE A 419 -16.48 17.32 -7.57
CA ILE A 419 -16.67 16.78 -8.94
C ILE A 419 -16.80 15.25 -8.96
N GLU A 420 -16.14 14.51 -8.07
CA GLU A 420 -16.18 13.05 -8.09
C GLU A 420 -17.51 12.51 -7.54
N PRO A 421 -18.20 11.62 -8.29
CA PRO A 421 -19.55 11.16 -7.92
C PRO A 421 -19.57 10.15 -6.79
N VAL A 422 -18.42 9.64 -6.35
CA VAL A 422 -18.27 8.61 -5.31
C VAL A 422 -16.98 8.80 -4.53
N ARG A 423 -16.97 8.45 -3.24
CA ARG A 423 -15.76 8.46 -2.41
C ARG A 423 -14.65 7.58 -3.01
N ARG A 424 -13.42 8.02 -2.89
CA ARG A 424 -12.23 7.29 -3.38
C ARG A 424 -11.95 6.02 -2.61
N THR A 425 -12.24 6.01 -1.32
CA THR A 425 -11.95 4.90 -0.39
C THR A 425 -10.46 4.51 -0.42
N VAL A 426 -10.12 3.31 -0.90
CA VAL A 426 -8.72 2.82 -0.97
C VAL A 426 -7.88 3.60 -1.98
N PHE A 427 -8.45 3.98 -3.13
CA PHE A 427 -7.71 4.69 -4.18
C PHE A 427 -7.20 6.06 -3.73
N GLY A 428 -5.91 6.32 -3.95
CA GLY A 428 -5.26 7.55 -3.51
C GLY A 428 -4.96 7.61 -2.01
N GLY A 429 -5.36 6.58 -1.27
CA GLY A 429 -4.90 6.30 0.09
C GLY A 429 -3.56 5.58 0.10
N SER A 430 -3.33 4.75 1.10
CA SER A 430 -2.06 4.06 1.32
C SER A 430 -2.26 2.60 1.74
N VAL A 431 -1.36 1.73 1.30
CA VAL A 431 -1.26 0.32 1.74
C VAL A 431 0.15 0.08 2.25
N GLY A 432 0.29 -0.56 3.42
CA GLY A 432 1.60 -0.81 3.98
C GLY A 432 1.56 -1.30 5.43
N TYR A 433 2.62 -1.00 6.16
CA TYR A 433 2.77 -1.42 7.55
C TYR A 433 3.36 -0.36 8.47
N LEU A 434 3.00 -0.46 9.74
CA LEU A 434 3.62 0.19 10.89
C LEU A 434 4.29 -0.90 11.72
N GLY A 435 5.62 -0.97 11.71
CA GLY A 435 6.39 -1.97 12.44
C GLY A 435 6.53 -1.65 13.94
N TRP A 436 6.89 -2.66 14.73
CA TRP A 436 7.01 -2.55 16.19
C TRP A 436 7.94 -1.45 16.71
N HIS A 437 8.94 -1.06 15.92
CA HIS A 437 10.04 -0.19 16.37
C HIS A 437 10.07 1.16 15.64
N GLY A 438 8.89 1.62 15.16
CA GLY A 438 8.77 2.88 14.46
C GLY A 438 9.21 2.83 12.99
N ASN A 439 9.63 1.68 12.47
CA ASN A 439 9.79 1.49 11.04
C ASN A 439 8.41 1.46 10.37
N MET A 440 8.30 2.11 9.24
CA MET A 440 7.08 2.18 8.44
C MET A 440 7.45 2.10 6.96
N ASP A 441 6.64 1.40 6.19
CA ASP A 441 6.73 1.43 4.73
C ASP A 441 5.34 1.40 4.13
N THR A 442 4.98 2.44 3.40
CA THR A 442 3.64 2.65 2.85
C THR A 442 3.72 3.07 1.39
N ALA A 443 3.00 2.37 0.54
CA ALA A 443 2.83 2.69 -0.87
C ALA A 443 1.53 3.48 -1.09
N ILE A 444 1.53 4.37 -2.07
CA ILE A 444 0.30 5.01 -2.53
C ILE A 444 -0.59 3.94 -3.18
N ALA A 445 -1.87 3.92 -2.81
CA ALA A 445 -2.82 2.96 -3.37
C ALA A 445 -3.28 3.38 -4.78
N ILE A 446 -2.38 3.20 -5.74
CA ILE A 446 -2.61 3.37 -7.19
C ILE A 446 -2.32 2.07 -7.93
N ARG A 447 -2.75 1.96 -9.17
CA ARG A 447 -2.68 0.68 -9.90
C ARG A 447 -3.26 -0.46 -9.05
N THR A 448 -4.37 -0.15 -8.36
CA THR A 448 -4.98 -0.99 -7.34
C THR A 448 -6.41 -1.32 -7.71
N ALA A 449 -6.78 -2.58 -7.53
CA ALA A 449 -8.15 -3.06 -7.63
C ALA A 449 -8.66 -3.44 -6.24
N VAL A 450 -9.93 -3.18 -5.99
CA VAL A 450 -10.66 -3.63 -4.80
C VAL A 450 -11.72 -4.63 -5.26
N MET A 451 -11.68 -5.84 -4.72
CA MET A 451 -12.72 -6.85 -4.92
C MET A 451 -13.61 -6.90 -3.70
N ARG A 452 -14.91 -6.75 -3.88
CA ARG A 452 -15.90 -6.83 -2.81
C ARG A 452 -17.29 -7.14 -3.35
N ARG A 453 -18.06 -7.94 -2.61
CA ARG A 453 -19.47 -8.26 -2.93
C ARG A 453 -19.73 -8.77 -4.35
N GLY A 454 -18.76 -9.49 -4.93
CA GLY A 454 -18.88 -10.04 -6.28
C GLY A 454 -18.53 -9.05 -7.40
N GLU A 455 -18.04 -7.87 -7.05
CA GLU A 455 -17.57 -6.86 -8.00
C GLU A 455 -16.05 -6.65 -7.86
N ILE A 456 -15.43 -6.18 -8.93
CA ILE A 456 -14.06 -5.66 -8.95
C ILE A 456 -14.08 -4.19 -9.40
N HIS A 457 -13.42 -3.34 -8.62
CA HIS A 457 -13.35 -1.89 -8.81
C HIS A 457 -11.90 -1.48 -9.10
N ILE A 458 -11.70 -0.70 -10.15
CA ILE A 458 -10.40 -0.16 -10.55
C ILE A 458 -10.57 1.35 -10.70
N GLN A 459 -9.75 2.15 -9.99
CA GLN A 459 -9.80 3.60 -10.09
C GLN A 459 -8.48 4.16 -10.63
N ALA A 460 -8.59 5.19 -11.48
CA ALA A 460 -7.44 5.85 -12.07
C ALA A 460 -7.75 7.35 -12.28
N GLY A 461 -6.74 8.19 -12.08
CA GLY A 461 -6.82 9.64 -12.26
C GLY A 461 -5.73 10.17 -13.20
N ALA A 462 -5.94 11.37 -13.73
CA ALA A 462 -4.97 12.09 -14.53
C ALA A 462 -4.82 13.53 -14.00
N GLY A 463 -3.61 14.09 -14.08
CA GLY A 463 -3.29 15.42 -13.60
C GLY A 463 -3.72 16.51 -14.59
N VAL A 464 -4.73 17.29 -14.22
CA VAL A 464 -5.25 18.37 -15.05
C VAL A 464 -4.53 19.68 -14.75
N VAL A 465 -3.95 20.28 -15.77
CA VAL A 465 -3.31 21.61 -15.78
C VAL A 465 -3.98 22.51 -16.83
N ALA A 466 -3.56 23.78 -16.91
CA ALA A 466 -4.18 24.77 -17.80
C ALA A 466 -4.28 24.32 -19.27
N ASP A 467 -3.24 23.65 -19.76
CA ASP A 467 -3.14 23.20 -21.17
C ASP A 467 -3.74 21.80 -21.40
N SER A 468 -4.30 21.15 -20.37
CA SER A 468 -4.90 19.82 -20.50
C SER A 468 -6.04 19.79 -21.53
N VAL A 469 -6.07 18.72 -22.32
CA VAL A 469 -7.14 18.43 -23.29
C VAL A 469 -8.05 17.36 -22.67
N PRO A 470 -9.36 17.62 -22.47
CA PRO A 470 -10.26 16.73 -21.74
C PRO A 470 -10.26 15.28 -22.22
N GLU A 471 -10.29 15.08 -23.54
CA GLU A 471 -10.31 13.75 -24.16
C GLU A 471 -8.97 13.02 -23.95
N ALA A 472 -7.85 13.73 -23.93
CA ALA A 472 -6.53 13.16 -23.68
C ALA A 472 -6.40 12.69 -22.22
N GLU A 473 -6.91 13.48 -21.25
CA GLU A 473 -6.92 13.13 -19.84
C GLU A 473 -7.83 11.91 -19.56
N TRP A 474 -8.99 11.85 -20.22
CA TRP A 474 -9.85 10.67 -20.19
C TRP A 474 -9.13 9.42 -20.68
N GLU A 475 -8.47 9.49 -21.83
CA GLU A 475 -7.69 8.39 -22.39
C GLU A 475 -6.52 7.98 -21.48
N GLU A 476 -5.91 8.96 -20.80
CA GLU A 476 -4.84 8.68 -19.84
C GLU A 476 -5.34 7.85 -18.65
N THR A 477 -6.52 8.17 -18.09
CA THR A 477 -7.11 7.36 -17.03
C THR A 477 -7.38 5.93 -17.47
N ASN A 478 -7.88 5.73 -18.70
CA ASN A 478 -8.10 4.42 -19.29
C ASN A 478 -6.78 3.64 -19.47
N LYS A 479 -5.72 4.29 -19.94
CA LYS A 479 -4.38 3.68 -20.07
C LYS A 479 -3.83 3.27 -18.71
N LYS A 480 -4.00 4.10 -17.66
CA LYS A 480 -3.59 3.80 -16.29
C LYS A 480 -4.32 2.60 -15.69
N ALA A 481 -5.59 2.40 -16.01
CA ALA A 481 -6.39 1.25 -15.58
C ALA A 481 -6.10 -0.03 -16.40
N LEU A 482 -5.53 0.09 -17.59
CA LEU A 482 -5.43 -1.01 -18.58
C LEU A 482 -4.66 -2.22 -18.05
N ALA A 483 -3.60 -2.03 -17.26
CA ALA A 483 -2.80 -3.13 -16.72
C ALA A 483 -3.67 -4.05 -15.82
N LEU A 484 -4.50 -3.46 -14.96
CA LEU A 484 -5.43 -4.19 -14.09
C LEU A 484 -6.54 -4.87 -14.90
N VAL A 485 -7.13 -4.17 -15.87
CA VAL A 485 -8.15 -4.76 -16.75
C VAL A 485 -7.58 -5.96 -17.50
N LYS A 486 -6.33 -5.87 -18.01
CA LYS A 486 -5.63 -6.99 -18.65
C LYS A 486 -5.35 -8.13 -17.65
N ALA A 487 -4.98 -7.81 -16.41
CA ALA A 487 -4.74 -8.81 -15.38
C ALA A 487 -6.01 -9.61 -15.05
N VAL A 488 -7.15 -8.95 -14.92
CA VAL A 488 -8.45 -9.62 -14.73
C VAL A 488 -8.79 -10.51 -15.94
N LYS A 489 -8.63 -10.00 -17.17
CA LYS A 489 -8.85 -10.81 -18.40
C LYS A 489 -7.94 -12.03 -18.45
N MET A 490 -6.66 -11.87 -18.08
CA MET A 490 -5.70 -12.99 -18.06
C MET A 490 -6.07 -14.02 -16.99
N ALA A 491 -6.51 -13.58 -15.80
CA ALA A 491 -7.01 -14.46 -14.75
C ALA A 491 -8.23 -15.26 -15.23
N CYS A 492 -9.20 -14.62 -15.92
CA CYS A 492 -10.36 -15.28 -16.51
C CYS A 492 -9.99 -16.32 -17.58
N ASN A 493 -8.87 -16.15 -18.27
CA ASN A 493 -8.38 -17.09 -19.30
C ASN A 493 -7.47 -18.20 -18.74
N GLY A 494 -7.49 -18.45 -17.43
CA GLY A 494 -6.69 -19.49 -16.79
C GLY A 494 -5.19 -19.17 -16.75
N LEU A 495 -4.81 -17.88 -16.72
CA LEU A 495 -3.43 -17.38 -16.69
C LEU A 495 -2.57 -17.85 -17.88
N ARG A 496 -3.17 -18.08 -19.03
CA ARG A 496 -2.45 -18.46 -20.25
C ARG A 496 -1.71 -17.24 -20.81
N ILE A 497 -0.40 -17.39 -20.99
CA ILE A 497 0.45 -16.43 -21.71
C ILE A 497 0.27 -16.72 -23.20
N ARG A 498 -0.27 -15.75 -23.95
CA ARG A 498 -0.42 -15.84 -25.43
C ARG A 498 0.66 -15.00 -26.10
#